data_d4732a7e9b2fda8df05872bab25fe5b2
#
_entry.id   d4732a7e9b2fda8df05872bab25fe5b2
#
_cell.length_a   1.000
_cell.length_b   1.000
_cell.length_c   1.000
_cell.angle_alpha   90.00
_cell.angle_beta   90.00
_cell.angle_gamma   90.00
#
_symmetry.space_group_name_H-M   'P 1'
#
loop_
_entity.id
_entity.type
_entity.pdbx_description
1 polymer ?
#
loop_
_entity_poly.entity_id
_entity_poly.type
_entity_poly.pdbx_seq_one_letter_code
_entity_poly.pdbx_strand_id
1 'polypeptide(L)'
;MENIKLAVIGLGYVGLPLARLFATRYPVVGYDVKRERVAALMEGRDATQEVSGELLKSVLLPRLPEEGETGLFCTSDAEQLRGCNYYIVAVPTPVDLHHSPDLTPLYSASETVGKVLGRGDIVIYESTVCPGITEDECVPILERTSGLVFNRDFFAGYSPERINPGDKEHTVEKIMKVTSGSTPEAAEKVDTLYRSVIQAGTYPVSSIKVAEAAKVIENSQRDINIAFMNELSKIFHLIGIDTNEVLAAAGTKWNFLPFKPGLVGGHCIGVDPYYLIRKAEDYGFHPGLILYGRRINDTMGEYIAGRVVKCMIKKDVPVRNAEALVLGFTFKENCPDVRNSKVGDVIRYLGDYGINVTIYDPWARPDDVRREYSLEVLSTLPDKKFDVVVLAVAHTDFLSLDIPELVKEHSVVYDVKGCLDPAWVDDRL
;
A
#
# COMPACT_ATOMS: atom_id res chain seq x y z
N MET A 1 -1.81 14.14 35.00
CA MET A 1 -1.75 13.56 33.63
C MET A 1 -0.46 12.77 33.58
N GLU A 2 -0.49 11.51 33.12
CA GLU A 2 0.74 10.75 32.94
C GLU A 2 1.66 11.54 31.98
N ASN A 3 2.94 11.56 32.25
CA ASN A 3 3.96 12.21 31.41
C ASN A 3 4.15 11.34 30.16
N ILE A 4 3.42 11.64 29.06
CA ILE A 4 3.44 10.85 27.82
C ILE A 4 4.66 11.27 27.00
N LYS A 5 5.52 10.28 26.68
CA LYS A 5 6.63 10.41 25.74
C LYS A 5 6.57 9.25 24.76
N LEU A 6 6.48 9.57 23.46
CA LEU A 6 6.29 8.57 22.40
C LEU A 6 7.59 8.23 21.69
N ALA A 7 7.72 6.96 21.33
CA ALA A 7 8.64 6.48 20.31
C ALA A 7 7.86 5.99 19.09
N VAL A 8 8.22 6.40 17.89
CA VAL A 8 7.65 5.88 16.64
C VAL A 8 8.73 5.15 15.86
N ILE A 9 8.57 3.85 15.69
CA ILE A 9 9.53 2.94 15.05
C ILE A 9 9.11 2.66 13.63
N GLY A 10 9.96 3.09 12.67
CA GLY A 10 9.67 3.11 11.24
C GLY A 10 9.07 4.45 10.81
N LEU A 11 9.85 5.25 10.07
CA LEU A 11 9.44 6.59 9.60
C LEU A 11 9.13 6.58 8.10
N GLY A 12 8.34 5.59 7.68
CA GLY A 12 7.83 5.44 6.32
C GLY A 12 6.51 6.16 6.08
N TYR A 13 5.71 5.62 5.14
CA TYR A 13 4.39 6.14 4.73
C TYR A 13 3.36 6.25 5.87
N VAL A 14 3.48 5.41 6.88
CA VAL A 14 2.57 5.37 8.04
C VAL A 14 3.18 6.10 9.23
N GLY A 15 4.40 5.72 9.62
CA GLY A 15 4.98 6.21 10.86
C GLY A 15 5.37 7.68 10.85
N LEU A 16 5.82 8.23 9.71
CA LEU A 16 6.18 9.66 9.67
C LEU A 16 4.98 10.60 9.81
N PRO A 17 3.87 10.44 9.04
CA PRO A 17 2.67 11.25 9.25
C PRO A 17 2.15 11.18 10.69
N LEU A 18 2.16 9.98 11.26
CA LEU A 18 1.70 9.77 12.63
C LEU A 18 2.64 10.40 13.66
N ALA A 19 3.96 10.24 13.50
CA ALA A 19 4.96 10.88 14.36
C ALA A 19 4.83 12.41 14.32
N ARG A 20 4.67 13.00 13.14
CA ARG A 20 4.43 14.43 12.96
C ARG A 20 3.16 14.87 13.68
N LEU A 21 2.08 14.10 13.54
CA LEU A 21 0.80 14.43 14.15
C LEU A 21 0.89 14.39 15.69
N PHE A 22 1.46 13.35 16.27
CA PHE A 22 1.67 13.27 17.71
C PHE A 22 2.61 14.37 18.24
N ALA A 23 3.63 14.75 17.46
CA ALA A 23 4.59 15.79 17.82
C ALA A 23 3.98 17.18 17.98
N THR A 24 2.75 17.40 17.50
CA THR A 24 2.00 18.64 17.78
C THR A 24 1.51 18.75 19.22
N ARG A 25 1.52 17.63 19.99
CA ARG A 25 0.99 17.59 21.35
C ARG A 25 1.91 16.95 22.37
N TYR A 26 2.85 16.13 21.92
CA TYR A 26 3.70 15.30 22.79
C TYR A 26 5.17 15.37 22.38
N PRO A 27 6.10 15.05 23.31
CA PRO A 27 7.47 14.72 22.97
C PRO A 27 7.51 13.40 22.20
N VAL A 28 8.06 13.43 20.98
CA VAL A 28 8.15 12.27 20.08
C VAL A 28 9.58 12.01 19.65
N VAL A 29 10.02 10.77 19.77
CA VAL A 29 11.28 10.27 19.21
C VAL A 29 10.95 9.36 18.04
N GLY A 30 11.27 9.79 16.84
CA GLY A 30 11.11 8.98 15.63
C GLY A 30 12.37 8.16 15.37
N TYR A 31 12.23 6.85 15.20
CA TYR A 31 13.34 5.95 14.95
C TYR A 31 13.23 5.28 13.58
N ASP A 32 14.32 5.32 12.81
CA ASP A 32 14.44 4.53 11.58
C ASP A 32 15.85 3.95 11.46
N VAL A 33 15.95 2.70 11.03
CA VAL A 33 17.24 2.00 10.85
C VAL A 33 18.08 2.62 9.73
N LYS A 34 17.47 3.32 8.77
CA LYS A 34 18.13 3.95 7.64
C LYS A 34 18.65 5.34 8.03
N ARG A 35 19.96 5.46 8.27
CA ARG A 35 20.60 6.74 8.65
C ARG A 35 20.36 7.85 7.63
N GLU A 36 20.35 7.53 6.34
CA GLU A 36 20.05 8.48 5.26
C GLU A 36 18.64 9.03 5.35
N ARG A 37 17.65 8.16 5.71
CA ARG A 37 16.27 8.58 5.95
C ARG A 37 16.19 9.58 7.09
N VAL A 38 16.81 9.25 8.22
CA VAL A 38 16.86 10.12 9.41
C VAL A 38 17.48 11.46 9.08
N ALA A 39 18.65 11.48 8.41
CA ALA A 39 19.32 12.71 8.00
C ALA A 39 18.44 13.59 7.11
N ALA A 40 17.78 13.01 6.10
CA ALA A 40 16.86 13.73 5.22
C ALA A 40 15.67 14.34 6.00
N LEU A 41 15.08 13.56 6.93
CA LEU A 41 13.96 14.02 7.75
C LEU A 41 14.37 15.18 8.67
N MET A 42 15.55 15.11 9.30
CA MET A 42 16.07 16.19 10.15
C MET A 42 16.36 17.49 9.39
N GLU A 43 16.55 17.40 8.06
CA GLU A 43 16.61 18.57 7.18
C GLU A 43 15.23 19.05 6.69
N GLY A 44 14.16 18.36 7.08
CA GLY A 44 12.79 18.66 6.65
C GLY A 44 12.47 18.13 5.25
N ARG A 45 13.15 17.07 4.78
CA ARG A 45 12.92 16.44 3.47
C ARG A 45 12.32 15.04 3.63
N ASP A 46 11.12 14.88 3.11
CA ASP A 46 10.43 13.58 3.09
C ASP A 46 10.43 12.97 1.68
N ALA A 47 11.18 11.88 1.48
CA ALA A 47 11.24 11.17 0.21
C ALA A 47 9.94 10.42 -0.14
N THR A 48 9.07 10.16 0.85
CA THR A 48 7.74 9.52 0.62
C THR A 48 6.68 10.52 0.17
N GLN A 49 6.94 11.84 0.32
CA GLN A 49 6.03 12.94 -0.02
C GLN A 49 4.69 12.93 0.75
N GLU A 50 4.62 12.20 1.86
CA GLU A 50 3.44 12.13 2.72
C GLU A 50 3.33 13.35 3.65
N VAL A 51 4.47 13.91 4.07
CA VAL A 51 4.52 15.11 4.90
C VAL A 51 5.27 16.20 4.16
N SER A 52 4.63 17.36 3.98
CA SER A 52 5.32 18.50 3.35
C SER A 52 6.49 18.97 4.21
N GLY A 53 7.56 19.49 3.55
CA GLY A 53 8.73 19.98 4.26
C GLY A 53 8.41 21.10 5.26
N GLU A 54 7.40 21.90 5.00
CA GLU A 54 6.92 22.95 5.91
C GLU A 54 6.29 22.35 7.17
N LEU A 55 5.35 21.40 7.00
CA LEU A 55 4.70 20.70 8.12
C LEU A 55 5.70 19.89 8.94
N LEU A 56 6.69 19.28 8.30
CA LEU A 56 7.72 18.53 9.00
C LEU A 56 8.59 19.47 9.84
N LYS A 57 9.09 20.56 9.25
CA LYS A 57 9.93 21.57 9.94
C LYS A 57 9.21 22.25 11.10
N SER A 58 7.88 22.37 11.06
CA SER A 58 7.11 23.00 12.13
C SER A 58 7.13 22.22 13.44
N VAL A 59 7.50 20.92 13.42
CA VAL A 59 7.55 20.06 14.61
C VAL A 59 8.95 19.53 14.93
N LEU A 60 9.92 19.71 14.04
CA LEU A 60 11.28 19.17 14.24
C LEU A 60 12.02 19.88 15.37
N LEU A 61 12.66 19.08 16.21
CA LEU A 61 13.59 19.51 17.25
C LEU A 61 15.03 19.11 16.89
N PRO A 62 16.04 19.95 17.16
CA PRO A 62 17.44 19.62 16.85
C PRO A 62 18.05 18.61 17.84
N ARG A 63 17.35 18.30 18.93
CA ARG A 63 17.77 17.40 20.02
C ARG A 63 16.60 16.59 20.55
N LEU A 64 16.89 15.62 21.40
CA LEU A 64 15.84 14.90 22.14
C LEU A 64 14.93 15.89 22.89
N PRO A 65 13.60 15.70 22.80
CA PRO A 65 12.66 16.55 23.52
C PRO A 65 12.83 16.40 25.04
N GLU A 66 12.80 17.52 25.72
CA GLU A 66 12.78 17.57 27.19
C GLU A 66 11.39 17.24 27.74
N GLU A 67 11.29 17.07 29.04
CA GLU A 67 10.01 16.79 29.70
C GLU A 67 9.02 17.95 29.47
N GLY A 68 7.85 17.63 28.90
CA GLY A 68 6.81 18.60 28.56
C GLY A 68 7.05 19.41 27.27
N GLU A 69 8.18 19.22 26.59
CA GLU A 69 8.46 19.85 25.31
C GLU A 69 7.81 19.07 24.17
N THR A 70 6.94 19.69 23.39
CA THR A 70 6.32 19.08 22.20
C THR A 70 7.25 19.18 21.01
N GLY A 71 7.28 18.14 20.17
CA GLY A 71 8.06 18.12 18.92
C GLY A 71 8.58 16.74 18.57
N LEU A 72 9.21 16.65 17.41
CA LEU A 72 9.75 15.42 16.81
C LEU A 72 11.27 15.52 16.71
N PHE A 73 11.96 14.55 17.29
CA PHE A 73 13.37 14.30 17.02
C PHE A 73 13.54 12.96 16.33
N CYS A 74 14.22 12.91 15.18
CA CYS A 74 14.46 11.67 14.44
C CYS A 74 15.87 11.14 14.70
N THR A 75 15.99 9.83 14.94
CA THR A 75 17.25 9.15 15.23
C THR A 75 17.35 7.76 14.61
N SER A 76 18.56 7.28 14.42
CA SER A 76 18.88 5.87 14.12
C SER A 76 19.58 5.15 15.28
N ASP A 77 19.64 5.79 16.45
CA ASP A 77 20.19 5.22 17.68
C ASP A 77 19.05 4.77 18.59
N ALA A 78 18.90 3.46 18.77
CA ALA A 78 17.84 2.86 19.58
C ALA A 78 17.94 3.22 21.07
N GLU A 79 19.14 3.53 21.59
CA GLU A 79 19.29 3.93 23.00
C GLU A 79 18.57 5.25 23.30
N GLN A 80 18.35 6.10 22.30
CA GLN A 80 17.62 7.35 22.46
C GLN A 80 16.11 7.18 22.65
N LEU A 81 15.59 5.95 22.48
CA LEU A 81 14.21 5.59 22.78
C LEU A 81 13.96 5.38 24.27
N ARG A 82 15.03 5.26 25.09
CA ARG A 82 14.89 5.07 26.55
C ARG A 82 14.11 6.22 27.20
N GLY A 83 13.21 5.83 28.10
CA GLY A 83 12.34 6.78 28.80
C GLY A 83 11.13 7.23 28.00
N CYS A 84 10.89 6.70 26.79
CA CYS A 84 9.57 6.69 26.20
C CYS A 84 8.69 5.67 26.93
N ASN A 85 7.38 5.92 27.00
CA ASN A 85 6.42 5.03 27.65
C ASN A 85 5.29 4.56 26.71
N TYR A 86 5.24 5.09 25.49
CA TYR A 86 4.43 4.58 24.39
C TYR A 86 5.33 4.35 23.17
N TYR A 87 5.33 3.14 22.65
CA TYR A 87 6.09 2.74 21.49
C TYR A 87 5.14 2.36 20.36
N ILE A 88 5.18 3.09 19.24
CA ILE A 88 4.34 2.84 18.07
C ILE A 88 5.20 2.20 16.99
N VAL A 89 4.89 0.95 16.63
CA VAL A 89 5.63 0.19 15.63
C VAL A 89 4.89 0.25 14.30
N ALA A 90 5.49 0.95 13.31
CA ALA A 90 4.93 1.23 11.99
C ALA A 90 5.91 0.81 10.87
N VAL A 91 6.51 -0.37 11.02
CA VAL A 91 7.43 -0.94 10.04
C VAL A 91 6.68 -1.69 8.93
N PRO A 92 7.27 -1.83 7.72
CA PRO A 92 6.65 -2.58 6.64
C PRO A 92 6.56 -4.08 6.96
N THR A 93 5.53 -4.72 6.41
CA THR A 93 5.30 -6.17 6.44
C THR A 93 5.10 -6.66 5.01
N PRO A 94 6.19 -6.84 4.23
CA PRO A 94 6.10 -7.30 2.85
C PRO A 94 5.75 -8.78 2.76
N VAL A 95 5.54 -9.28 1.54
CA VAL A 95 5.50 -10.71 1.23
C VAL A 95 6.75 -11.11 0.46
N ASP A 96 7.17 -12.36 0.62
CA ASP A 96 8.24 -12.96 -0.16
C ASP A 96 7.78 -13.36 -1.58
N LEU A 97 8.68 -13.97 -2.37
CA LEU A 97 8.39 -14.45 -3.73
C LEU A 97 7.33 -15.56 -3.78
N HIS A 98 7.02 -16.19 -2.65
CA HIS A 98 5.98 -17.22 -2.51
C HIS A 98 4.69 -16.68 -1.92
N HIS A 99 4.56 -15.35 -1.84
CA HIS A 99 3.44 -14.65 -1.22
C HIS A 99 3.26 -14.96 0.28
N SER A 100 4.33 -15.43 0.95
CA SER A 100 4.35 -15.64 2.39
C SER A 100 4.70 -14.33 3.11
N PRO A 101 4.02 -13.99 4.23
CA PRO A 101 4.34 -12.81 5.00
C PRO A 101 5.79 -12.79 5.51
N ASP A 102 6.53 -11.72 5.21
CA ASP A 102 7.85 -11.47 5.81
C ASP A 102 7.70 -10.57 7.03
N LEU A 103 7.72 -11.18 8.20
CA LEU A 103 7.61 -10.51 9.49
C LEU A 103 8.97 -10.10 10.08
N THR A 104 10.07 -10.32 9.37
CA THR A 104 11.43 -9.98 9.83
C THR A 104 11.56 -8.53 10.29
N PRO A 105 11.04 -7.51 9.57
CA PRO A 105 11.10 -6.13 10.04
C PRO A 105 10.33 -5.92 11.36
N LEU A 106 9.19 -6.60 11.51
CA LEU A 106 8.35 -6.51 12.69
C LEU A 106 9.04 -7.14 13.92
N TYR A 107 9.66 -8.30 13.75
CA TYR A 107 10.43 -8.96 14.81
C TYR A 107 11.63 -8.13 15.23
N SER A 108 12.39 -7.57 14.27
CA SER A 108 13.52 -6.70 14.53
C SER A 108 13.11 -5.41 15.28
N ALA A 109 11.97 -4.83 14.92
CA ALA A 109 11.41 -3.68 15.63
C ALA A 109 11.01 -4.05 17.06
N SER A 110 10.37 -5.21 17.25
CA SER A 110 10.00 -5.72 18.58
C SER A 110 11.23 -6.00 19.45
N GLU A 111 12.32 -6.55 18.88
CA GLU A 111 13.59 -6.71 19.59
C GLU A 111 14.22 -5.35 19.99
N THR A 112 14.14 -4.37 19.09
CA THR A 112 14.66 -3.01 19.35
C THR A 112 13.90 -2.36 20.48
N VAL A 113 12.57 -2.43 20.47
CA VAL A 113 11.72 -1.91 21.56
C VAL A 113 11.97 -2.67 22.87
N GLY A 114 12.04 -4.00 22.81
CA GLY A 114 12.27 -4.82 24.01
C GLY A 114 13.55 -4.47 24.79
N LYS A 115 14.61 -3.99 24.12
CA LYS A 115 15.85 -3.55 24.78
C LYS A 115 15.72 -2.29 25.63
N VAL A 116 14.70 -1.49 25.36
CA VAL A 116 14.48 -0.18 26.02
C VAL A 116 13.18 -0.11 26.79
N LEU A 117 12.34 -1.16 26.70
CA LEU A 117 11.02 -1.25 27.32
C LEU A 117 11.10 -1.21 28.85
N GLY A 118 10.28 -0.38 29.48
CA GLY A 118 10.15 -0.21 30.91
C GLY A 118 8.83 -0.79 31.46
N ARG A 119 8.72 -0.76 32.81
CA ARG A 119 7.48 -1.17 33.50
C ARG A 119 6.40 -0.11 33.33
N GLY A 120 5.20 -0.56 32.96
CA GLY A 120 4.04 0.29 32.71
C GLY A 120 3.93 0.78 31.29
N ASP A 121 4.93 0.52 30.43
CA ASP A 121 4.96 0.94 29.04
C ASP A 121 3.93 0.19 28.17
N ILE A 122 3.54 0.84 27.09
CA ILE A 122 2.60 0.28 26.10
C ILE A 122 3.26 0.25 24.72
N VAL A 123 3.26 -0.93 24.08
CA VAL A 123 3.73 -1.12 22.70
C VAL A 123 2.53 -1.25 21.78
N ILE A 124 2.37 -0.32 20.84
CA ILE A 124 1.24 -0.26 19.91
C ILE A 124 1.72 -0.61 18.51
N TYR A 125 1.13 -1.63 17.88
CA TYR A 125 1.46 -2.02 16.53
C TYR A 125 0.48 -1.39 15.54
N GLU A 126 1.03 -0.79 14.48
CA GLU A 126 0.30 -0.21 13.34
C GLU A 126 0.52 -1.02 12.06
N SER A 127 1.60 -1.80 12.03
CA SER A 127 1.94 -2.66 10.88
C SER A 127 0.83 -3.63 10.56
N THR A 128 0.53 -3.83 9.27
CA THR A 128 -0.51 -4.78 8.83
C THR A 128 -0.07 -6.21 9.08
N VAL A 129 -0.88 -6.96 9.80
CA VAL A 129 -0.61 -8.37 10.16
C VAL A 129 -1.88 -9.20 10.17
N CYS A 130 -1.74 -10.54 10.14
CA CYS A 130 -2.87 -11.43 10.39
C CYS A 130 -3.33 -11.35 11.86
N PRO A 131 -4.59 -11.71 12.14
CA PRO A 131 -5.09 -11.79 13.50
C PRO A 131 -4.24 -12.72 14.37
N GLY A 132 -3.74 -12.18 15.47
CA GLY A 132 -2.95 -12.86 16.49
C GLY A 132 -1.44 -12.60 16.42
N ILE A 133 -0.88 -12.03 15.35
CA ILE A 133 0.57 -11.81 15.22
C ILE A 133 1.11 -10.94 16.36
N THR A 134 0.40 -9.90 16.74
CA THR A 134 0.86 -9.03 17.84
C THR A 134 1.05 -9.83 19.13
N GLU A 135 0.05 -10.61 19.52
CA GLU A 135 0.07 -11.35 20.80
C GLU A 135 0.85 -12.67 20.71
N ASP A 136 0.73 -13.41 19.59
CA ASP A 136 1.30 -14.75 19.44
C ASP A 136 2.80 -14.71 19.04
N GLU A 137 3.26 -13.64 18.36
CA GLU A 137 4.62 -13.53 17.80
C GLU A 137 5.43 -12.37 18.41
N CYS A 138 4.87 -11.15 18.40
CA CYS A 138 5.62 -9.95 18.81
C CYS A 138 5.78 -9.86 20.33
N VAL A 139 4.74 -10.16 21.08
CA VAL A 139 4.78 -10.15 22.56
C VAL A 139 5.83 -11.10 23.13
N PRO A 140 5.97 -12.36 22.69
CA PRO A 140 7.06 -13.23 23.14
C PRO A 140 8.46 -12.69 22.89
N ILE A 141 8.64 -11.92 21.78
CA ILE A 141 9.93 -11.25 21.50
C ILE A 141 10.18 -10.13 22.52
N LEU A 142 9.16 -9.31 22.81
CA LEU A 142 9.24 -8.26 23.82
C LEU A 142 9.57 -8.84 25.20
N GLU A 143 8.89 -9.91 25.65
CA GLU A 143 9.15 -10.58 26.92
C GLU A 143 10.59 -11.12 27.01
N ARG A 144 11.02 -11.87 25.98
CA ARG A 144 12.35 -12.46 25.92
C ARG A 144 13.46 -11.39 25.97
N THR A 145 13.24 -10.27 25.29
CA THR A 145 14.27 -9.23 25.13
C THR A 145 14.33 -8.29 26.33
N SER A 146 13.18 -7.94 26.92
CA SER A 146 13.10 -7.03 28.07
C SER A 146 13.24 -7.75 29.42
N GLY A 147 12.89 -9.04 29.51
CA GLY A 147 12.75 -9.76 30.76
C GLY A 147 11.48 -9.38 31.54
N LEU A 148 10.59 -8.59 30.96
CA LEU A 148 9.31 -8.16 31.54
C LEU A 148 8.21 -9.15 31.19
N VAL A 149 7.10 -9.16 31.97
CA VAL A 149 5.95 -10.03 31.77
C VAL A 149 4.78 -9.25 31.19
N PHE A 150 4.25 -9.74 30.09
CA PHE A 150 3.08 -9.18 29.41
C PHE A 150 1.84 -9.12 30.30
N ASN A 151 1.05 -8.06 30.15
CA ASN A 151 -0.15 -7.73 30.93
C ASN A 151 0.08 -7.62 32.46
N ARG A 152 1.35 -7.54 32.90
CA ARG A 152 1.74 -7.26 34.29
C ARG A 152 2.73 -6.10 34.36
N ASP A 153 3.82 -6.22 33.62
CA ASP A 153 4.91 -5.26 33.62
C ASP A 153 4.87 -4.30 32.42
N PHE A 154 4.34 -4.74 31.28
CA PHE A 154 4.07 -3.94 30.09
C PHE A 154 2.80 -4.40 29.39
N PHE A 155 2.30 -3.59 28.47
CA PHE A 155 1.04 -3.85 27.77
C PHE A 155 1.23 -3.68 26.24
N ALA A 156 0.29 -4.25 25.48
CA ALA A 156 0.25 -4.09 24.03
C ALA A 156 -1.06 -3.44 23.56
N GLY A 157 -1.00 -2.80 22.41
CA GLY A 157 -2.14 -2.32 21.66
C GLY A 157 -1.96 -2.56 20.17
N TYR A 158 -3.03 -2.39 19.43
CA TYR A 158 -3.02 -2.43 17.97
C TYR A 158 -3.98 -1.38 17.42
N SER A 159 -3.51 -0.63 16.44
CA SER A 159 -4.30 0.39 15.75
C SER A 159 -3.91 0.43 14.28
N PRO A 160 -4.73 -0.16 13.38
CA PRO A 160 -4.40 -0.24 11.97
C PRO A 160 -4.43 1.12 11.27
N GLU A 161 -3.52 1.31 10.31
CA GLU A 161 -3.52 2.49 9.46
C GLU A 161 -4.35 2.29 8.19
N ARG A 162 -4.97 3.40 7.73
CA ARG A 162 -5.87 3.48 6.58
C ARG A 162 -5.45 4.53 5.55
N ILE A 163 -4.29 5.14 5.71
CA ILE A 163 -3.73 6.09 4.75
C ILE A 163 -3.61 5.41 3.38
N ASN A 164 -4.11 6.09 2.36
CA ASN A 164 -3.90 5.71 0.99
C ASN A 164 -2.77 6.59 0.41
N PRO A 165 -1.57 6.05 0.16
CA PRO A 165 -0.44 6.85 -0.29
C PRO A 165 -0.81 7.78 -1.47
N GLY A 166 -0.45 9.07 -1.34
CA GLY A 166 -0.78 10.11 -2.32
C GLY A 166 -2.17 10.72 -2.19
N ASP A 167 -3.04 10.24 -1.28
CA ASP A 167 -4.35 10.85 -0.99
C ASP A 167 -4.17 12.04 -0.03
N LYS A 168 -4.43 13.24 -0.52
CA LYS A 168 -4.30 14.48 0.27
C LYS A 168 -5.59 14.89 0.96
N GLU A 169 -6.70 14.23 0.65
CA GLU A 169 -8.00 14.50 1.25
C GLU A 169 -8.21 13.68 2.52
N HIS A 170 -7.91 12.38 2.47
CA HIS A 170 -8.05 11.45 3.58
C HIS A 170 -6.72 11.31 4.33
N THR A 171 -6.35 12.37 5.06
CA THR A 171 -5.15 12.38 5.91
C THR A 171 -5.36 11.58 7.19
N VAL A 172 -4.27 11.19 7.88
CA VAL A 172 -4.34 10.36 9.10
C VAL A 172 -5.29 10.92 10.16
N GLU A 173 -5.36 12.24 10.32
CA GLU A 173 -6.23 12.91 11.28
C GLU A 173 -7.72 12.90 10.91
N LYS A 174 -8.04 12.72 9.63
CA LYS A 174 -9.41 12.73 9.09
C LYS A 174 -10.03 11.36 8.93
N ILE A 175 -9.28 10.30 9.15
CA ILE A 175 -9.76 8.91 9.08
C ILE A 175 -10.04 8.42 10.49
N MET A 176 -11.24 7.85 10.71
CA MET A 176 -11.57 7.21 11.99
C MET A 176 -10.61 6.07 12.30
N LYS A 177 -9.98 6.11 13.46
CA LYS A 177 -8.93 5.18 13.87
C LYS A 177 -9.48 4.07 14.73
N VAL A 178 -9.32 2.81 14.31
CA VAL A 178 -9.63 1.66 15.16
C VAL A 178 -8.55 1.55 16.22
N THR A 179 -8.95 1.33 17.49
CA THR A 179 -8.03 1.21 18.63
C THR A 179 -8.33 -0.05 19.43
N SER A 180 -7.30 -0.67 20.00
CA SER A 180 -7.43 -1.84 20.87
C SER A 180 -6.27 -1.91 21.87
N GLY A 181 -6.45 -2.68 22.92
CA GLY A 181 -5.43 -2.95 23.92
C GLY A 181 -5.54 -4.33 24.53
N SER A 182 -4.46 -4.81 25.12
CA SER A 182 -4.35 -6.15 25.71
C SER A 182 -5.08 -6.31 27.05
N THR A 183 -5.41 -5.21 27.70
CA THR A 183 -6.29 -5.13 28.87
C THR A 183 -7.27 -3.97 28.69
N PRO A 184 -8.40 -3.92 29.44
CA PRO A 184 -9.32 -2.78 29.38
C PRO A 184 -8.62 -1.44 29.67
N GLU A 185 -7.70 -1.39 30.61
CA GLU A 185 -6.96 -0.18 31.01
C GLU A 185 -5.98 0.23 29.90
N ALA A 186 -5.28 -0.73 29.29
CA ALA A 186 -4.41 -0.47 28.14
C ALA A 186 -5.22 0.01 26.94
N ALA A 187 -6.38 -0.58 26.67
CA ALA A 187 -7.26 -0.16 25.58
C ALA A 187 -7.74 1.29 25.77
N GLU A 188 -8.14 1.68 26.99
CA GLU A 188 -8.54 3.05 27.30
C GLU A 188 -7.38 4.04 27.12
N LYS A 189 -6.18 3.69 27.56
CA LYS A 189 -4.97 4.51 27.38
C LYS A 189 -4.62 4.68 25.90
N VAL A 190 -4.63 3.60 25.12
CA VAL A 190 -4.40 3.64 23.66
C VAL A 190 -5.46 4.50 22.99
N ASP A 191 -6.75 4.28 23.28
CA ASP A 191 -7.84 5.04 22.68
C ASP A 191 -7.74 6.55 23.03
N THR A 192 -7.44 6.88 24.27
CA THR A 192 -7.26 8.27 24.71
C THR A 192 -6.09 8.94 23.99
N LEU A 193 -4.96 8.21 23.81
CA LEU A 193 -3.79 8.72 23.09
C LEU A 193 -4.17 9.09 21.65
N TYR A 194 -4.77 8.17 20.91
CA TYR A 194 -5.17 8.43 19.51
C TYR A 194 -6.26 9.49 19.40
N ARG A 195 -7.27 9.46 20.24
CA ARG A 195 -8.35 10.46 20.27
C ARG A 195 -7.83 11.88 20.47
N SER A 196 -6.69 12.02 21.13
CA SER A 196 -6.07 13.34 21.35
C SER A 196 -5.63 14.04 20.07
N VAL A 197 -5.35 13.29 18.98
CA VAL A 197 -4.81 13.82 17.73
C VAL A 197 -5.67 13.50 16.49
N ILE A 198 -6.51 12.48 16.54
CA ILE A 198 -7.37 12.08 15.42
C ILE A 198 -8.69 12.86 15.46
N GLN A 199 -8.87 13.77 14.52
CA GLN A 199 -10.06 14.63 14.46
C GLN A 199 -11.34 13.85 14.12
N ALA A 200 -11.23 12.83 13.26
CA ALA A 200 -12.36 11.96 12.91
C ALA A 200 -12.82 11.05 14.06
N GLY A 201 -12.07 11.04 15.17
CA GLY A 201 -12.36 10.21 16.34
C GLY A 201 -11.78 8.80 16.22
N THR A 202 -12.09 7.99 17.24
CA THR A 202 -11.62 6.61 17.38
C THR A 202 -12.77 5.64 17.50
N TYR A 203 -12.52 4.38 17.16
CA TYR A 203 -13.45 3.27 17.30
C TYR A 203 -12.76 2.15 18.09
N PRO A 204 -12.94 2.10 19.44
CA PRO A 204 -12.35 1.07 20.26
C PRO A 204 -13.03 -0.29 20.02
N VAL A 205 -12.23 -1.33 19.86
CA VAL A 205 -12.71 -2.72 19.70
C VAL A 205 -12.28 -3.60 20.87
N SER A 206 -12.92 -4.74 21.00
CA SER A 206 -12.84 -5.63 22.17
C SER A 206 -11.48 -6.33 22.37
N SER A 207 -10.65 -6.43 21.31
CA SER A 207 -9.35 -7.09 21.40
C SER A 207 -8.43 -6.69 20.25
N ILE A 208 -7.12 -6.93 20.44
CA ILE A 208 -6.09 -6.77 19.41
C ILE A 208 -6.43 -7.60 18.17
N LYS A 209 -6.81 -8.86 18.33
CA LYS A 209 -7.18 -9.76 17.21
C LYS A 209 -8.34 -9.22 16.37
N VAL A 210 -9.32 -8.56 16.99
CA VAL A 210 -10.43 -7.92 16.26
C VAL A 210 -9.94 -6.75 15.43
N ALA A 211 -9.04 -5.91 15.97
CA ALA A 211 -8.49 -4.78 15.25
C ALA A 211 -7.61 -5.22 14.07
N GLU A 212 -6.77 -6.25 14.26
CA GLU A 212 -5.98 -6.88 13.20
C GLU A 212 -6.88 -7.44 12.09
N ALA A 213 -7.94 -8.19 12.46
CA ALA A 213 -8.89 -8.74 11.51
C ALA A 213 -9.58 -7.64 10.69
N ALA A 214 -10.02 -6.55 11.34
CA ALA A 214 -10.68 -5.44 10.68
C ALA A 214 -9.83 -4.84 9.55
N LYS A 215 -8.51 -4.74 9.75
CA LYS A 215 -7.57 -4.25 8.73
C LYS A 215 -7.52 -5.16 7.50
N VAL A 216 -7.33 -6.44 7.73
CA VAL A 216 -7.11 -7.41 6.65
C VAL A 216 -8.38 -7.61 5.80
N ILE A 217 -9.57 -7.64 6.44
CA ILE A 217 -10.82 -7.87 5.70
C ILE A 217 -11.21 -6.72 4.78
N GLU A 218 -10.84 -5.47 5.08
CA GLU A 218 -11.15 -4.34 4.18
C GLU A 218 -10.41 -4.45 2.85
N ASN A 219 -9.13 -4.84 2.88
CA ASN A 219 -8.35 -5.04 1.66
C ASN A 219 -8.76 -6.34 0.94
N SER A 220 -9.04 -7.41 1.69
CA SER A 220 -9.55 -8.66 1.10
C SER A 220 -10.92 -8.49 0.43
N GLN A 221 -11.83 -7.72 1.04
CA GLN A 221 -13.11 -7.39 0.44
C GLN A 221 -12.95 -6.60 -0.86
N ARG A 222 -12.04 -5.62 -0.89
CA ARG A 222 -11.74 -4.84 -2.09
C ARG A 222 -11.15 -5.71 -3.19
N ASP A 223 -10.21 -6.58 -2.85
CA ASP A 223 -9.59 -7.53 -3.76
C ASP A 223 -10.62 -8.47 -4.41
N ILE A 224 -11.52 -9.06 -3.62
CA ILE A 224 -12.58 -9.96 -4.08
C ILE A 224 -13.57 -9.20 -4.98
N ASN A 225 -13.95 -7.98 -4.64
CA ASN A 225 -14.84 -7.18 -5.47
C ASN A 225 -14.21 -6.85 -6.84
N ILE A 226 -12.92 -6.52 -6.88
CA ILE A 226 -12.21 -6.30 -8.15
C ILE A 226 -12.09 -7.63 -8.92
N ALA A 227 -11.82 -8.76 -8.25
CA ALA A 227 -11.78 -10.07 -8.89
C ALA A 227 -13.12 -10.41 -9.54
N PHE A 228 -14.24 -10.12 -8.88
CA PHE A 228 -15.56 -10.29 -9.45
C PHE A 228 -15.77 -9.44 -10.70
N MET A 229 -15.35 -8.17 -10.70
CA MET A 229 -15.42 -7.31 -11.90
C MET A 229 -14.51 -7.82 -13.02
N ASN A 230 -13.32 -8.33 -12.68
CA ASN A 230 -12.40 -8.96 -13.64
C ASN A 230 -12.99 -10.23 -14.28
N GLU A 231 -13.66 -11.05 -13.49
CA GLU A 231 -14.35 -12.22 -14.01
C GLU A 231 -15.52 -11.84 -14.91
N LEU A 232 -16.34 -10.84 -14.54
CA LEU A 232 -17.40 -10.30 -15.37
C LEU A 232 -16.86 -9.75 -16.69
N SER A 233 -15.74 -9.03 -16.70
CA SER A 233 -15.09 -8.54 -17.91
C SER A 233 -14.72 -9.71 -18.84
N LYS A 234 -14.17 -10.80 -18.31
CA LYS A 234 -13.86 -12.01 -19.12
C LYS A 234 -15.12 -12.63 -19.71
N ILE A 235 -16.20 -12.72 -18.95
CA ILE A 235 -17.50 -13.25 -19.41
C ILE A 235 -18.07 -12.34 -20.50
N PHE A 236 -18.09 -11.04 -20.31
CA PHE A 236 -18.67 -10.08 -21.25
C PHE A 236 -17.91 -10.04 -22.57
N HIS A 237 -16.58 -10.17 -22.54
CA HIS A 237 -15.79 -10.36 -23.75
C HIS A 237 -16.17 -11.64 -24.54
N LEU A 238 -16.53 -12.73 -23.85
CA LEU A 238 -16.95 -13.98 -24.52
C LEU A 238 -18.32 -13.86 -25.20
N ILE A 239 -19.23 -13.10 -24.60
CA ILE A 239 -20.58 -12.89 -25.14
C ILE A 239 -20.71 -11.63 -26.01
N GLY A 240 -19.62 -10.87 -26.15
CA GLY A 240 -19.54 -9.75 -27.11
C GLY A 240 -20.28 -8.48 -26.62
N ILE A 241 -20.32 -8.20 -25.31
CA ILE A 241 -20.90 -6.97 -24.76
C ILE A 241 -19.84 -6.16 -24.01
N ASP A 242 -20.01 -4.86 -23.96
CA ASP A 242 -19.09 -3.94 -23.31
C ASP A 242 -19.27 -3.94 -21.79
N THR A 243 -18.19 -4.21 -21.05
CA THR A 243 -18.19 -4.27 -19.59
C THR A 243 -18.57 -2.94 -18.96
N ASN A 244 -18.03 -1.82 -19.47
CA ASN A 244 -18.27 -0.50 -18.90
C ASN A 244 -19.74 -0.06 -19.07
N GLU A 245 -20.37 -0.40 -20.19
CA GLU A 245 -21.80 -0.14 -20.42
C GLU A 245 -22.66 -0.94 -19.44
N VAL A 246 -22.36 -2.22 -19.22
CA VAL A 246 -23.06 -3.05 -18.23
C VAL A 246 -22.89 -2.50 -16.83
N LEU A 247 -21.67 -2.12 -16.43
CA LEU A 247 -21.40 -1.58 -15.11
C LEU A 247 -22.06 -0.20 -14.92
N ALA A 248 -22.12 0.65 -15.95
CA ALA A 248 -22.83 1.91 -15.89
C ALA A 248 -24.33 1.70 -15.68
N ALA A 249 -24.94 0.75 -16.39
CA ALA A 249 -26.34 0.40 -16.22
C ALA A 249 -26.63 -0.18 -14.83
N ALA A 250 -25.81 -1.10 -14.32
CA ALA A 250 -25.93 -1.66 -13.00
C ALA A 250 -25.74 -0.58 -11.90
N GLY A 251 -24.79 0.32 -12.11
CA GLY A 251 -24.47 1.42 -11.20
C GLY A 251 -25.58 2.47 -11.01
N THR A 252 -26.64 2.41 -11.83
CA THR A 252 -27.85 3.23 -11.59
C THR A 252 -28.60 2.81 -10.32
N LYS A 253 -28.28 1.64 -9.76
CA LYS A 253 -28.93 1.14 -8.54
C LYS A 253 -28.13 1.55 -7.31
N TRP A 254 -28.82 2.09 -6.32
CA TRP A 254 -28.22 2.64 -5.09
C TRP A 254 -27.36 1.65 -4.28
N ASN A 255 -27.62 0.35 -4.44
CA ASN A 255 -26.93 -0.73 -3.72
C ASN A 255 -25.84 -1.41 -4.54
N PHE A 256 -25.57 -0.98 -5.77
CA PHE A 256 -24.48 -1.50 -6.58
C PHE A 256 -23.16 -0.81 -6.20
N LEU A 257 -22.15 -1.58 -5.83
CA LEU A 257 -20.84 -1.01 -5.45
C LEU A 257 -20.02 -0.67 -6.71
N PRO A 258 -19.41 0.53 -6.80
CA PRO A 258 -18.79 1.04 -8.02
C PRO A 258 -17.36 0.51 -8.24
N PHE A 259 -17.17 -0.80 -8.12
CA PHE A 259 -15.92 -1.44 -8.50
C PHE A 259 -15.83 -1.58 -10.01
N LYS A 260 -14.59 -1.57 -10.53
CA LYS A 260 -14.27 -1.74 -11.94
C LYS A 260 -13.23 -2.83 -12.12
N PRO A 261 -13.17 -3.49 -13.30
CA PRO A 261 -12.08 -4.39 -13.62
C PRO A 261 -10.74 -3.65 -13.72
N GLY A 262 -9.65 -4.37 -13.52
CA GLY A 262 -8.31 -3.77 -13.62
C GLY A 262 -7.23 -4.62 -12.97
N LEU A 263 -6.02 -4.10 -13.02
CA LEU A 263 -4.84 -4.68 -12.39
C LEU A 263 -4.84 -4.38 -10.88
N VAL A 264 -4.57 -5.37 -10.05
CA VAL A 264 -4.49 -5.24 -8.60
C VAL A 264 -3.05 -5.42 -8.14
N GLY A 265 -2.37 -4.31 -7.97
CA GLY A 265 -0.99 -4.21 -7.49
C GLY A 265 -0.86 -3.50 -6.14
N GLY A 266 0.36 -3.04 -5.85
CA GLY A 266 0.71 -2.36 -4.60
C GLY A 266 0.92 -3.31 -3.43
N HIS A 267 1.23 -2.74 -2.25
CA HIS A 267 1.62 -3.54 -1.10
C HIS A 267 0.46 -3.93 -0.17
N CYS A 268 -0.76 -3.47 -0.41
CA CYS A 268 -1.87 -3.73 0.49
C CYS A 268 -2.89 -4.68 -0.12
N ILE A 269 -3.62 -4.25 -1.17
CA ILE A 269 -4.74 -5.02 -1.72
C ILE A 269 -4.27 -6.36 -2.30
N GLY A 270 -3.12 -6.39 -2.97
CA GLY A 270 -2.54 -7.61 -3.54
C GLY A 270 -1.82 -8.51 -2.54
N VAL A 271 -1.65 -8.07 -1.28
CA VAL A 271 -0.81 -8.71 -0.26
C VAL A 271 -1.63 -9.19 0.95
N ASP A 272 -2.44 -8.32 1.54
CA ASP A 272 -3.19 -8.62 2.78
C ASP A 272 -4.07 -9.88 2.69
N PRO A 273 -4.71 -10.22 1.53
CA PRO A 273 -5.46 -11.47 1.43
C PRO A 273 -4.61 -12.72 1.69
N TYR A 274 -3.32 -12.72 1.33
CA TYR A 274 -2.42 -13.85 1.59
C TYR A 274 -2.18 -14.07 3.09
N TYR A 275 -2.14 -12.98 3.87
CA TYR A 275 -2.08 -13.07 5.33
C TYR A 275 -3.29 -13.84 5.89
N LEU A 276 -4.50 -13.51 5.42
CA LEU A 276 -5.72 -14.17 5.87
C LEU A 276 -5.81 -15.61 5.38
N ILE A 277 -5.36 -15.88 4.14
CA ILE A 277 -5.29 -17.24 3.58
C ILE A 277 -4.40 -18.11 4.46
N ARG A 278 -3.16 -17.65 4.73
CA ARG A 278 -2.21 -18.40 5.54
C ARG A 278 -2.76 -18.69 6.94
N LYS A 279 -3.31 -17.67 7.60
CA LYS A 279 -3.89 -17.84 8.93
C LYS A 279 -5.06 -18.83 8.94
N ALA A 280 -5.92 -18.81 7.92
CA ALA A 280 -7.01 -19.77 7.79
C ALA A 280 -6.50 -21.21 7.64
N GLU A 281 -5.46 -21.41 6.82
CA GLU A 281 -4.83 -22.71 6.60
C GLU A 281 -4.18 -23.25 7.88
N ASP A 282 -3.55 -22.41 8.70
CA ASP A 282 -2.99 -22.79 10.01
C ASP A 282 -4.07 -23.36 10.96
N TYR A 283 -5.33 -22.95 10.77
CA TYR A 283 -6.50 -23.49 11.48
C TYR A 283 -7.24 -24.60 10.72
N GLY A 284 -6.65 -25.11 9.64
CA GLY A 284 -7.24 -26.19 8.83
C GLY A 284 -8.41 -25.78 7.93
N PHE A 285 -8.62 -24.48 7.72
CA PHE A 285 -9.68 -23.96 6.85
C PHE A 285 -9.10 -23.51 5.50
N HIS A 286 -9.66 -24.01 4.39
CA HIS A 286 -9.28 -23.63 3.05
C HIS A 286 -10.17 -22.49 2.54
N PRO A 287 -9.66 -21.23 2.46
CA PRO A 287 -10.48 -20.05 2.14
C PRO A 287 -10.66 -19.88 0.62
N GLY A 288 -11.45 -20.76 0.00
CA GLY A 288 -11.62 -20.86 -1.44
C GLY A 288 -11.95 -19.52 -2.13
N LEU A 289 -12.90 -18.75 -1.59
CA LEU A 289 -13.30 -17.45 -2.17
C LEU A 289 -12.13 -16.47 -2.29
N ILE A 290 -11.33 -16.36 -1.23
CA ILE A 290 -10.19 -15.43 -1.21
C ILE A 290 -9.09 -15.92 -2.16
N LEU A 291 -8.79 -17.22 -2.16
CA LEU A 291 -7.81 -17.84 -3.06
C LEU A 291 -8.19 -17.67 -4.54
N TYR A 292 -9.43 -17.94 -4.91
CA TYR A 292 -9.88 -17.78 -6.29
C TYR A 292 -9.91 -16.32 -6.72
N GLY A 293 -10.32 -15.40 -5.84
CA GLY A 293 -10.25 -13.96 -6.09
C GLY A 293 -8.82 -13.52 -6.41
N ARG A 294 -7.85 -13.93 -5.58
CA ARG A 294 -6.42 -13.64 -5.85
C ARG A 294 -5.96 -14.23 -7.18
N ARG A 295 -6.30 -15.48 -7.46
CA ARG A 295 -5.91 -16.13 -8.73
C ARG A 295 -6.46 -15.38 -9.94
N ILE A 296 -7.71 -14.90 -9.89
CA ILE A 296 -8.30 -14.11 -10.97
C ILE A 296 -7.48 -12.82 -11.18
N ASN A 297 -7.21 -12.08 -10.10
CA ASN A 297 -6.47 -10.81 -10.15
C ASN A 297 -5.01 -11.01 -10.60
N ASP A 298 -4.34 -12.06 -10.15
CA ASP A 298 -2.95 -12.35 -10.52
C ASP A 298 -2.79 -12.74 -11.99
N THR A 299 -3.83 -13.32 -12.62
CA THR A 299 -3.80 -13.71 -14.04
C THR A 299 -4.24 -12.59 -15.00
N MET A 300 -4.59 -11.41 -14.51
CA MET A 300 -5.08 -10.32 -15.37
C MET A 300 -4.02 -9.78 -16.32
N GLY A 301 -2.75 -9.77 -15.92
CA GLY A 301 -1.65 -9.35 -16.82
C GLY A 301 -1.55 -10.23 -18.08
N GLU A 302 -1.61 -11.55 -17.89
CA GLU A 302 -1.65 -12.51 -18.98
C GLU A 302 -2.89 -12.32 -19.87
N TYR A 303 -4.05 -12.16 -19.22
CA TYR A 303 -5.31 -11.94 -19.93
C TYR A 303 -5.27 -10.69 -20.82
N ILE A 304 -4.79 -9.56 -20.30
CA ILE A 304 -4.66 -8.30 -21.05
C ILE A 304 -3.72 -8.47 -22.24
N ALA A 305 -2.52 -9.02 -22.03
CA ALA A 305 -1.58 -9.26 -23.13
C ALA A 305 -2.18 -10.16 -24.22
N GLY A 306 -2.89 -11.23 -23.83
CA GLY A 306 -3.60 -12.11 -24.77
C GLY A 306 -4.73 -11.39 -25.52
N ARG A 307 -5.44 -10.43 -24.89
CA ARG A 307 -6.45 -9.60 -25.56
C ARG A 307 -5.83 -8.66 -26.59
N VAL A 308 -4.74 -7.99 -26.23
CA VAL A 308 -3.97 -7.13 -27.14
C VAL A 308 -3.56 -7.90 -28.39
N VAL A 309 -2.97 -9.09 -28.22
CA VAL A 309 -2.54 -9.95 -29.36
C VAL A 309 -3.73 -10.38 -30.22
N LYS A 310 -4.88 -10.72 -29.63
CA LYS A 310 -6.10 -11.03 -30.36
C LYS A 310 -6.60 -9.85 -31.20
N CYS A 311 -6.51 -8.63 -30.68
CA CYS A 311 -6.86 -7.43 -31.43
C CYS A 311 -5.89 -7.19 -32.61
N MET A 312 -4.58 -7.38 -32.37
CA MET A 312 -3.58 -7.30 -33.46
C MET A 312 -3.87 -8.26 -34.58
N ILE A 313 -4.15 -9.54 -34.27
CA ILE A 313 -4.49 -10.55 -35.26
C ILE A 313 -5.76 -10.17 -36.06
N LYS A 314 -6.80 -9.67 -35.40
CA LYS A 314 -8.04 -9.24 -36.04
C LYS A 314 -7.86 -8.06 -37.00
N LYS A 315 -6.86 -7.21 -36.74
CA LYS A 315 -6.54 -6.00 -37.55
C LYS A 315 -5.37 -6.24 -38.52
N ASP A 316 -4.91 -7.47 -38.67
CA ASP A 316 -3.75 -7.83 -39.49
C ASP A 316 -2.47 -7.08 -39.12
N VAL A 317 -2.31 -6.70 -37.83
CA VAL A 317 -1.08 -6.12 -37.27
C VAL A 317 -0.13 -7.26 -36.92
N PRO A 318 1.11 -7.28 -37.46
CA PRO A 318 2.10 -8.31 -37.14
C PRO A 318 2.42 -8.31 -35.63
N VAL A 319 2.35 -9.49 -35.01
CA VAL A 319 2.63 -9.60 -33.55
C VAL A 319 4.12 -9.59 -33.30
N ARG A 320 4.86 -10.47 -33.97
CA ARG A 320 6.30 -10.62 -33.76
C ARG A 320 7.05 -9.38 -34.21
N ASN A 321 7.93 -8.88 -33.35
CA ASN A 321 8.71 -7.64 -33.53
C ASN A 321 7.86 -6.37 -33.63
N ALA A 322 6.58 -6.42 -33.27
CA ALA A 322 5.76 -5.21 -33.15
C ALA A 322 6.33 -4.29 -32.05
N GLU A 323 6.15 -3.01 -32.24
CA GLU A 323 6.53 -1.97 -31.28
C GLU A 323 5.31 -1.57 -30.46
N ALA A 324 5.35 -1.81 -29.15
CA ALA A 324 4.28 -1.43 -28.24
C ALA A 324 4.72 -0.29 -27.32
N LEU A 325 3.83 0.66 -27.09
CA LEU A 325 3.95 1.67 -26.02
C LEU A 325 2.98 1.32 -24.90
N VAL A 326 3.53 1.15 -23.69
CA VAL A 326 2.74 1.02 -22.46
C VAL A 326 2.76 2.36 -21.73
N LEU A 327 1.58 2.94 -21.54
CA LEU A 327 1.36 4.20 -20.83
C LEU A 327 1.03 3.89 -19.36
N GLY A 328 1.97 4.24 -18.48
CA GLY A 328 1.91 4.02 -17.05
C GLY A 328 2.52 2.68 -16.61
N PHE A 329 3.29 2.74 -15.52
CA PHE A 329 3.95 1.59 -14.90
C PHE A 329 3.68 1.50 -13.39
N THR A 330 3.39 2.63 -12.73
CA THR A 330 3.11 2.66 -11.29
C THR A 330 1.90 1.78 -10.93
N PHE A 331 1.77 1.35 -9.68
CA PHE A 331 0.66 0.46 -9.29
C PHE A 331 -0.71 1.15 -9.30
N LYS A 332 -0.73 2.49 -9.23
CA LYS A 332 -1.95 3.30 -9.35
C LYS A 332 -1.65 4.69 -9.93
N GLU A 333 -2.70 5.38 -10.35
CA GLU A 333 -2.63 6.74 -10.92
C GLU A 333 -2.07 7.78 -9.97
N ASN A 334 -1.28 8.73 -10.51
CA ASN A 334 -0.75 9.92 -9.86
C ASN A 334 0.06 9.62 -8.57
N CYS A 335 0.77 8.52 -8.57
CA CYS A 335 1.58 8.06 -7.45
C CYS A 335 2.93 7.52 -7.97
N PRO A 336 4.08 7.89 -7.39
CA PRO A 336 5.39 7.45 -7.89
C PRO A 336 5.81 6.04 -7.48
N ASP A 337 4.92 5.29 -6.82
CA ASP A 337 5.23 3.97 -6.27
C ASP A 337 5.05 2.86 -7.31
N VAL A 338 6.12 2.12 -7.57
CA VAL A 338 6.17 1.03 -8.56
C VAL A 338 6.09 -0.37 -7.94
N ARG A 339 6.13 -0.47 -6.61
CA ARG A 339 6.19 -1.76 -5.92
C ARG A 339 4.98 -2.64 -6.24
N ASN A 340 5.26 -3.91 -6.57
CA ASN A 340 4.25 -4.89 -6.95
C ASN A 340 3.28 -4.41 -8.05
N SER A 341 3.78 -3.62 -9.01
CA SER A 341 2.98 -3.20 -10.15
C SER A 341 2.66 -4.39 -11.06
N LYS A 342 1.39 -4.66 -11.30
CA LYS A 342 0.93 -5.72 -12.21
C LYS A 342 1.07 -5.36 -13.69
N VAL A 343 1.47 -4.13 -14.00
CA VAL A 343 1.87 -3.73 -15.36
C VAL A 343 3.12 -4.48 -15.80
N GLY A 344 4.03 -4.78 -14.87
CA GLY A 344 5.19 -5.64 -15.14
C GLY A 344 4.81 -7.00 -15.72
N ASP A 345 3.72 -7.62 -15.24
CA ASP A 345 3.21 -8.87 -15.79
C ASP A 345 2.70 -8.69 -17.23
N VAL A 346 1.96 -7.60 -17.52
CA VAL A 346 1.50 -7.29 -18.89
C VAL A 346 2.69 -7.18 -19.83
N ILE A 347 3.73 -6.44 -19.45
CA ILE A 347 4.94 -6.23 -20.25
C ILE A 347 5.66 -7.56 -20.51
N ARG A 348 5.81 -8.38 -19.48
CA ARG A 348 6.44 -9.71 -19.62
C ARG A 348 5.70 -10.57 -20.59
N TYR A 349 4.38 -10.68 -20.49
CA TYR A 349 3.57 -11.49 -21.41
C TYR A 349 3.54 -10.94 -22.84
N LEU A 350 3.54 -9.62 -23.04
CA LEU A 350 3.72 -9.03 -24.39
C LEU A 350 5.09 -9.40 -24.97
N GLY A 351 6.15 -9.37 -24.15
CA GLY A 351 7.48 -9.82 -24.54
C GLY A 351 7.54 -11.31 -24.92
N ASP A 352 6.80 -12.18 -24.20
CA ASP A 352 6.71 -13.62 -24.50
C ASP A 352 6.08 -13.87 -25.90
N TYR A 353 5.21 -12.96 -26.38
CA TYR A 353 4.70 -12.97 -27.76
C TYR A 353 5.68 -12.38 -28.80
N GLY A 354 6.86 -11.90 -28.36
CA GLY A 354 7.88 -11.30 -29.23
C GLY A 354 7.58 -9.85 -29.60
N ILE A 355 6.83 -9.13 -28.79
CA ILE A 355 6.53 -7.69 -28.92
C ILE A 355 7.63 -6.90 -28.18
N ASN A 356 8.16 -5.86 -28.84
CA ASN A 356 9.13 -4.93 -28.24
C ASN A 356 8.39 -3.85 -27.47
N VAL A 357 8.51 -3.84 -26.14
CA VAL A 357 7.76 -2.92 -25.28
C VAL A 357 8.60 -1.70 -24.91
N THR A 358 8.09 -0.51 -25.15
CA THR A 358 8.56 0.77 -24.62
C THR A 358 7.60 1.20 -23.51
N ILE A 359 8.14 1.61 -22.36
CA ILE A 359 7.36 2.03 -21.19
C ILE A 359 7.52 3.54 -21.02
N TYR A 360 6.41 4.26 -20.92
CA TYR A 360 6.41 5.68 -20.58
C TYR A 360 5.59 5.92 -19.34
N ASP A 361 6.21 6.49 -18.31
CA ASP A 361 5.55 6.89 -17.07
C ASP A 361 6.26 8.12 -16.47
N PRO A 362 5.59 9.29 -16.42
CA PRO A 362 6.17 10.51 -15.86
C PRO A 362 6.28 10.49 -14.33
N TRP A 363 5.58 9.58 -13.64
CA TRP A 363 5.57 9.45 -12.18
C TRP A 363 6.56 8.42 -11.66
N ALA A 364 6.82 7.36 -12.44
CA ALA A 364 7.73 6.29 -12.04
C ALA A 364 9.18 6.78 -12.01
N ARG A 365 9.91 6.41 -10.96
CA ARG A 365 11.35 6.67 -10.88
C ARG A 365 12.09 5.58 -11.64
N PRO A 366 12.91 5.90 -12.67
CA PRO A 366 13.61 4.91 -13.48
C PRO A 366 14.48 3.95 -12.66
N ASP A 367 15.16 4.45 -11.62
CA ASP A 367 16.03 3.63 -10.78
C ASP A 367 15.24 2.61 -9.94
N ASP A 368 14.03 2.93 -9.51
CA ASP A 368 13.17 2.01 -8.78
C ASP A 368 12.65 0.90 -9.70
N VAL A 369 12.23 1.24 -10.92
CA VAL A 369 11.78 0.27 -11.93
C VAL A 369 12.93 -0.66 -12.33
N ARG A 370 14.13 -0.12 -12.57
CA ARG A 370 15.32 -0.92 -12.89
C ARG A 370 15.68 -1.87 -11.76
N ARG A 371 15.65 -1.40 -10.51
CA ARG A 371 15.97 -2.20 -9.33
C ARG A 371 14.98 -3.33 -9.09
N GLU A 372 13.68 -3.07 -9.24
CA GLU A 372 12.63 -4.03 -8.88
C GLU A 372 12.23 -4.97 -10.01
N TYR A 373 12.29 -4.50 -11.26
CA TYR A 373 11.80 -5.25 -12.42
C TYR A 373 12.86 -5.53 -13.49
N SER A 374 14.06 -4.95 -13.39
CA SER A 374 15.08 -4.99 -14.44
C SER A 374 14.56 -4.44 -15.79
N LEU A 375 13.66 -3.46 -15.73
CA LEU A 375 13.05 -2.78 -16.89
C LEU A 375 13.49 -1.32 -16.96
N GLU A 376 13.46 -0.76 -18.18
CA GLU A 376 13.70 0.66 -18.41
C GLU A 376 12.36 1.38 -18.62
N VAL A 377 12.18 2.51 -17.94
CA VAL A 377 11.02 3.39 -18.10
C VAL A 377 11.47 4.77 -18.56
N LEU A 378 10.75 5.34 -19.50
CA LEU A 378 11.00 6.69 -19.99
C LEU A 378 10.19 7.70 -19.17
N SER A 379 10.83 8.82 -18.80
CA SER A 379 10.16 9.95 -18.15
C SER A 379 9.65 11.00 -19.14
N THR A 380 9.96 10.82 -20.42
CA THR A 380 9.50 11.68 -21.53
C THR A 380 8.87 10.82 -22.62
N LEU A 381 7.77 11.30 -23.20
CA LEU A 381 7.08 10.61 -24.27
C LEU A 381 8.00 10.47 -25.49
N PRO A 382 8.20 9.25 -26.04
CA PRO A 382 9.06 9.07 -27.20
C PRO A 382 8.41 9.63 -28.48
N ASP A 383 9.22 10.30 -29.31
CA ASP A 383 8.80 10.83 -30.61
C ASP A 383 8.88 9.77 -31.70
N LYS A 384 7.96 8.79 -31.61
CA LYS A 384 7.75 7.74 -32.64
C LYS A 384 6.35 7.17 -32.56
N LYS A 385 5.91 6.55 -33.66
CA LYS A 385 4.61 5.86 -33.72
C LYS A 385 4.75 4.36 -33.46
N PHE A 386 3.74 3.77 -32.84
CA PHE A 386 3.72 2.41 -32.38
C PHE A 386 2.67 1.55 -33.10
N ASP A 387 2.91 0.24 -33.17
CA ASP A 387 1.94 -0.74 -33.65
C ASP A 387 0.84 -1.00 -32.61
N VAL A 388 1.19 -0.80 -31.32
CA VAL A 388 0.28 -1.01 -30.19
C VAL A 388 0.48 0.11 -29.16
N VAL A 389 -0.63 0.65 -28.62
CA VAL A 389 -0.63 1.49 -27.43
C VAL A 389 -1.52 0.84 -26.36
N VAL A 390 -0.98 0.63 -25.18
CA VAL A 390 -1.71 0.08 -24.02
C VAL A 390 -1.75 1.13 -22.92
N LEU A 391 -2.92 1.66 -22.60
CA LEU A 391 -3.10 2.48 -21.40
C LEU A 391 -3.27 1.55 -20.19
N ALA A 392 -2.21 1.41 -19.39
CA ALA A 392 -2.18 0.50 -18.24
C ALA A 392 -2.53 1.21 -16.94
N VAL A 393 -2.12 2.49 -16.77
CA VAL A 393 -2.41 3.32 -15.59
C VAL A 393 -2.99 4.66 -16.05
N ALA A 394 -4.07 5.12 -15.41
CA ALA A 394 -4.79 6.34 -15.81
C ALA A 394 -4.21 7.59 -15.12
N HIS A 395 -2.91 7.90 -15.35
CA HIS A 395 -2.37 9.18 -14.89
C HIS A 395 -3.11 10.35 -15.55
N THR A 396 -3.30 11.42 -14.81
CA THR A 396 -3.95 12.63 -15.32
C THR A 396 -3.23 13.17 -16.58
N ASP A 397 -1.91 13.02 -16.63
CA ASP A 397 -1.07 13.41 -17.75
C ASP A 397 -1.46 12.69 -19.06
N PHE A 398 -1.95 11.46 -18.99
CA PHE A 398 -2.32 10.67 -20.17
C PHE A 398 -3.69 11.02 -20.73
N LEU A 399 -4.57 11.61 -19.93
CA LEU A 399 -5.91 11.99 -20.38
C LEU A 399 -5.89 13.16 -21.38
N SER A 400 -4.78 13.88 -21.46
CA SER A 400 -4.57 14.98 -22.41
C SER A 400 -3.76 14.59 -23.64
N LEU A 401 -3.30 13.32 -23.75
CA LEU A 401 -2.52 12.86 -24.89
C LEU A 401 -3.43 12.63 -26.13
N ASP A 402 -2.92 13.04 -27.28
CA ASP A 402 -3.52 12.70 -28.57
C ASP A 402 -3.08 11.27 -28.95
N ILE A 403 -3.87 10.27 -28.54
CA ILE A 403 -3.55 8.86 -28.78
C ILE A 403 -3.40 8.53 -30.27
N PRO A 404 -4.23 9.05 -31.21
CA PRO A 404 -4.03 8.93 -32.65
C PRO A 404 -2.64 9.32 -33.14
N GLU A 405 -1.99 10.32 -32.56
CA GLU A 405 -0.63 10.72 -32.95
C GLU A 405 0.46 9.73 -32.52
N LEU A 406 0.17 8.86 -31.55
CA LEU A 406 1.11 7.86 -31.05
C LEU A 406 1.09 6.54 -31.81
N VAL A 407 0.11 6.33 -32.69
CA VAL A 407 -0.10 5.08 -33.39
C VAL A 407 0.21 5.16 -34.89
N LYS A 408 0.60 4.02 -35.48
CA LYS A 408 0.72 3.83 -36.91
C LYS A 408 -0.68 3.69 -37.57
N GLU A 409 -0.75 3.75 -38.88
CA GLU A 409 -2.00 3.62 -39.64
C GLU A 409 -2.72 2.29 -39.35
N HIS A 410 -1.97 1.19 -39.31
CA HIS A 410 -2.47 -0.13 -38.86
C HIS A 410 -1.95 -0.40 -37.46
N SER A 411 -2.78 -0.23 -36.44
CA SER A 411 -2.39 -0.28 -35.06
C SER A 411 -3.51 -0.74 -34.14
N VAL A 412 -3.18 -1.02 -32.88
CA VAL A 412 -4.13 -1.40 -31.82
C VAL A 412 -3.98 -0.45 -30.64
N VAL A 413 -5.11 0.05 -30.13
CA VAL A 413 -5.20 0.78 -28.86
C VAL A 413 -6.01 -0.04 -27.87
N TYR A 414 -5.38 -0.40 -26.75
CA TYR A 414 -6.02 -1.15 -25.68
C TYR A 414 -6.09 -0.31 -24.39
N ASP A 415 -7.29 -0.13 -23.84
CA ASP A 415 -7.51 0.67 -22.64
C ASP A 415 -7.87 -0.23 -21.44
N VAL A 416 -6.88 -0.48 -20.55
CA VAL A 416 -7.07 -1.28 -19.33
C VAL A 416 -8.01 -0.58 -18.33
N LYS A 417 -8.08 0.75 -18.38
CA LYS A 417 -8.78 1.57 -17.37
C LYS A 417 -10.17 2.04 -17.82
N GLY A 418 -10.47 1.91 -19.12
CA GLY A 418 -11.75 2.35 -19.70
C GLY A 418 -11.96 3.86 -19.57
N CYS A 419 -10.92 4.67 -19.76
CA CYS A 419 -10.98 6.12 -19.59
C CYS A 419 -10.59 6.93 -20.85
N LEU A 420 -10.11 6.29 -21.90
CA LEU A 420 -9.87 6.94 -23.20
C LEU A 420 -11.19 7.13 -23.97
N ASP A 421 -11.15 8.03 -24.96
CA ASP A 421 -12.27 8.19 -25.90
C ASP A 421 -12.53 6.85 -26.62
N PRO A 422 -13.75 6.28 -26.51
CA PRO A 422 -14.09 5.02 -27.17
C PRO A 422 -13.83 4.99 -28.67
N ALA A 423 -13.82 6.15 -29.35
CA ALA A 423 -13.52 6.25 -30.77
C ALA A 423 -12.07 5.86 -31.13
N TRP A 424 -11.16 5.91 -30.19
CA TRP A 424 -9.75 5.58 -30.37
C TRP A 424 -9.39 4.15 -29.94
N VAL A 425 -10.29 3.49 -29.20
CA VAL A 425 -10.00 2.23 -28.50
C VAL A 425 -10.53 1.04 -29.29
N ASP A 426 -9.67 0.07 -29.54
CA ASP A 426 -10.05 -1.18 -30.23
C ASP A 426 -10.63 -2.21 -29.26
N ASP A 427 -10.16 -2.20 -28.01
CA ASP A 427 -10.67 -3.09 -26.96
C ASP A 427 -10.28 -2.56 -25.57
N ARG A 428 -11.06 -2.97 -24.54
CA ARG A 428 -10.86 -2.54 -23.14
C ARG A 428 -11.35 -3.60 -22.15
N LEU A 429 -10.97 -3.49 -20.84
CA LEU A 429 -11.50 -4.38 -19.81
C LEU A 429 -12.97 -4.10 -19.50
#